data_08101929d6f1ff632e70e23532227ba0
#
_entry.id   08101929d6f1ff632e70e23532227ba0
#
_cell.length_a   1.000
_cell.length_b   1.000
_cell.length_c   1.000
_cell.angle_alpha   90.00
_cell.angle_beta   90.00
_cell.angle_gamma   90.00
#
_symmetry.space_group_name_H-M   'P 1'
#
loop_
_entity.id
_entity.type
_entity.pdbx_description
1 polymer ?
#
loop_
_entity_poly.entity_id
_entity_poly.type
_entity_poly.pdbx_seq_one_letter_code
_entity_poly.pdbx_strand_id
1 'polypeptide(L)'
;MKLNKIRQFCNKAFKGFARVFGAMRVFVRRLVKGYKPLRLSMGNIKLKSCKETKFLVWNLPAKKTCPYRTEHCSENCYACKAEKAYPNCLPAREDNLAQTFRKDFVFRMVNTIEENAEKWTKADRVVVRIHESGDFYSPVYADKWLMIARTVANDGFDNVVFMAYTKSLPYFEGKDIPANFKIRASIWDDTKPELVAMSQKYNIYTAYDRATIDRMKAEGVDFHECRCEDCGTCNECWSDNHKLIICEIH
;
A
#
# COMPACT_ATOMS: atom_id res chain seq x y z
N MET A 1 -33.34 -12.70 16.57
CA MET A 1 -33.09 -13.04 15.15
C MET A 1 -33.57 -11.98 14.15
N LYS A 2 -34.73 -11.29 14.35
CA LYS A 2 -35.21 -10.24 13.42
C LYS A 2 -34.38 -8.95 13.39
N LEU A 3 -33.89 -8.44 14.52
CA LEU A 3 -33.10 -7.17 14.57
C LEU A 3 -31.80 -7.23 13.77
N ASN A 4 -31.08 -8.36 13.80
CA ASN A 4 -29.82 -8.52 13.06
C ASN A 4 -30.04 -8.54 11.53
N LYS A 5 -31.15 -9.10 11.07
CA LYS A 5 -31.50 -9.08 9.63
C LYS A 5 -31.87 -7.68 9.15
N ILE A 6 -32.56 -6.89 9.96
CA ILE A 6 -32.91 -5.49 9.65
C ILE A 6 -31.64 -4.64 9.60
N ARG A 7 -30.74 -4.82 10.58
CA ARG A 7 -29.45 -4.10 10.61
C ARG A 7 -28.57 -4.44 9.40
N GLN A 8 -28.51 -5.71 8.99
CA GLN A 8 -27.81 -6.14 7.77
C GLN A 8 -28.45 -5.58 6.50
N PHE A 9 -29.77 -5.53 6.43
CA PHE A 9 -30.50 -4.96 5.29
C PHE A 9 -30.27 -3.44 5.19
N CYS A 10 -30.38 -2.70 6.29
CA CYS A 10 -30.10 -1.27 6.33
C CYS A 10 -28.64 -0.95 5.95
N ASN A 11 -27.67 -1.74 6.45
CA ASN A 11 -26.28 -1.58 6.08
C ASN A 11 -26.02 -1.86 4.59
N LYS A 12 -26.68 -2.87 4.02
CA LYS A 12 -26.59 -3.20 2.60
C LYS A 12 -27.22 -2.13 1.70
N ALA A 13 -28.36 -1.58 2.11
CA ALA A 13 -29.02 -0.48 1.43
C ALA A 13 -28.18 0.81 1.51
N PHE A 14 -27.64 1.15 2.68
CA PHE A 14 -26.77 2.30 2.87
C PHE A 14 -25.48 2.22 2.03
N LYS A 15 -24.86 1.02 1.97
CA LYS A 15 -23.72 0.74 1.10
C LYS A 15 -24.06 0.84 -0.38
N GLY A 16 -25.25 0.41 -0.78
CA GLY A 16 -25.75 0.59 -2.14
C GLY A 16 -25.91 2.07 -2.51
N PHE A 17 -26.48 2.87 -1.61
CA PHE A 17 -26.59 4.33 -1.77
C PHE A 17 -25.21 5.00 -1.86
N ALA A 18 -24.26 4.66 -0.97
CA ALA A 18 -22.90 5.21 -0.99
C ALA A 18 -22.19 4.91 -2.31
N ARG A 19 -22.34 3.68 -2.85
CA ARG A 19 -21.78 3.32 -4.18
C ARG A 19 -22.42 4.10 -5.32
N VAL A 20 -23.73 4.32 -5.31
CA VAL A 20 -24.40 5.13 -6.34
C VAL A 20 -23.96 6.58 -6.26
N PHE A 21 -23.79 7.13 -5.04
CA PHE A 21 -23.24 8.47 -4.85
C PHE A 21 -21.76 8.56 -5.27
N GLY A 22 -20.96 7.53 -4.99
CA GLY A 22 -19.58 7.42 -5.45
C GLY A 22 -19.51 7.44 -6.98
N ALA A 23 -20.26 6.56 -7.66
CA ALA A 23 -20.34 6.51 -9.11
C ALA A 23 -20.83 7.85 -9.74
N MET A 24 -21.80 8.51 -9.11
CA MET A 24 -22.28 9.82 -9.53
C MET A 24 -21.22 10.91 -9.34
N ARG A 25 -20.45 10.88 -8.24
CA ARG A 25 -19.29 11.77 -8.02
C ARG A 25 -18.21 11.56 -9.08
N VAL A 26 -17.84 10.31 -9.38
CA VAL A 26 -16.87 9.99 -10.44
C VAL A 26 -17.36 10.52 -11.80
N PHE A 27 -18.64 10.31 -12.12
CA PHE A 27 -19.24 10.84 -13.34
C PHE A 27 -19.18 12.38 -13.41
N VAL A 28 -19.59 13.08 -12.36
CA VAL A 28 -19.53 14.56 -12.28
C VAL A 28 -18.09 15.06 -12.37
N ARG A 29 -17.14 14.37 -11.73
CA ARG A 29 -15.72 14.71 -11.78
C ARG A 29 -15.11 14.56 -13.18
N ARG A 30 -15.58 13.59 -13.97
CA ARG A 30 -15.18 13.46 -15.41
C ARG A 30 -15.63 14.64 -16.26
N LEU A 31 -16.70 15.33 -15.87
CA LEU A 31 -17.19 16.53 -16.53
C LEU A 31 -16.37 17.79 -16.20
N VAL A 32 -15.55 17.74 -15.15
CA VAL A 32 -14.65 18.85 -14.79
C VAL A 32 -13.53 18.94 -15.82
N LYS A 33 -13.50 20.04 -16.59
CA LYS A 33 -12.47 20.31 -17.61
C LYS A 33 -11.06 20.19 -17.02
N GLY A 34 -10.23 19.35 -17.65
CA GLY A 34 -8.82 19.21 -17.31
C GLY A 34 -8.48 18.09 -16.31
N TYR A 35 -9.46 17.29 -15.85
CA TYR A 35 -9.15 16.11 -15.05
C TYR A 35 -8.33 15.09 -15.86
N LYS A 36 -7.16 14.74 -15.34
CA LYS A 36 -6.31 13.65 -15.86
C LYS A 36 -6.02 12.67 -14.74
N PRO A 37 -6.41 11.39 -14.88
CA PRO A 37 -6.09 10.36 -13.90
C PRO A 37 -4.57 10.21 -13.75
N LEU A 38 -4.14 9.77 -12.57
CA LEU A 38 -2.75 9.39 -12.32
C LEU A 38 -2.48 8.01 -12.95
N ARG A 39 -1.24 7.78 -13.34
CA ARG A 39 -0.83 6.47 -13.86
C ARG A 39 -0.39 5.57 -12.71
N LEU A 40 -1.19 4.58 -12.38
CA LEU A 40 -0.84 3.53 -11.44
C LEU A 40 -0.34 2.31 -12.20
N SER A 41 0.73 1.69 -11.72
CA SER A 41 1.21 0.40 -12.21
C SER A 41 0.34 -0.72 -11.64
N MET A 42 0.22 -1.82 -12.35
CA MET A 42 -0.37 -3.06 -11.82
C MET A 42 0.68 -3.93 -11.10
N GLY A 43 1.88 -3.39 -10.91
CA GLY A 43 2.97 -4.09 -10.25
C GLY A 43 3.68 -5.13 -11.12
N ASN A 44 4.47 -5.96 -10.47
CA ASN A 44 5.21 -7.04 -11.12
C ASN A 44 4.32 -8.27 -11.42
N ILE A 45 4.90 -9.31 -12.01
CA ILE A 45 4.17 -10.50 -12.44
C ILE A 45 3.47 -11.23 -11.28
N LYS A 46 4.05 -11.21 -10.07
CA LYS A 46 3.49 -11.83 -8.85
C LYS A 46 2.15 -11.21 -8.43
N LEU A 47 1.95 -9.94 -8.76
CA LEU A 47 0.73 -9.20 -8.45
C LEU A 47 -0.33 -9.33 -9.55
N LYS A 48 0.08 -9.64 -10.78
CA LYS A 48 -0.83 -9.70 -11.94
C LYS A 48 -1.60 -11.00 -12.06
N SER A 49 -1.11 -12.08 -11.49
CA SER A 49 -1.64 -13.44 -11.66
C SER A 49 -2.96 -13.68 -10.94
N CYS A 50 -3.27 -12.89 -9.92
CA CYS A 50 -4.46 -13.10 -9.11
C CYS A 50 -5.75 -12.59 -9.78
N LYS A 51 -6.79 -13.43 -9.83
CA LYS A 51 -8.10 -13.09 -10.41
C LYS A 51 -8.98 -12.31 -9.43
N GLU A 52 -8.94 -12.67 -8.17
CA GLU A 52 -9.84 -12.18 -7.10
C GLU A 52 -9.31 -10.92 -6.44
N THR A 53 -7.99 -10.73 -6.44
CA THR A 53 -7.34 -9.51 -5.93
C THR A 53 -6.70 -8.73 -7.08
N LYS A 54 -6.98 -7.44 -7.15
CA LYS A 54 -6.38 -6.52 -8.12
C LYS A 54 -5.44 -5.56 -7.40
N PHE A 55 -4.34 -5.24 -8.05
CA PHE A 55 -3.31 -4.37 -7.49
C PHE A 55 -3.18 -3.07 -8.26
N LEU A 56 -3.05 -2.00 -7.53
CA LEU A 56 -2.66 -0.67 -8.00
C LEU A 56 -1.38 -0.29 -7.25
N VAL A 57 -0.34 0.07 -7.97
CA VAL A 57 0.97 0.36 -7.38
C VAL A 57 1.40 1.78 -7.71
N TRP A 58 1.79 2.51 -6.68
CA TRP A 58 2.37 3.85 -6.77
C TRP A 58 3.81 3.83 -6.32
N ASN A 59 4.74 4.22 -7.19
CA ASN A 59 6.17 4.18 -6.94
C ASN A 59 6.79 5.56 -7.05
N LEU A 60 7.82 5.81 -6.23
CA LEU A 60 8.65 7.01 -6.23
C LEU A 60 10.12 6.65 -6.49
N PRO A 61 10.99 7.61 -6.85
CA PRO A 61 12.41 7.38 -7.04
C PRO A 61 13.08 6.77 -5.82
N ALA A 62 13.80 5.67 -6.02
CA ALA A 62 14.51 4.97 -4.96
C ALA A 62 15.56 5.86 -4.31
N LYS A 63 15.85 5.64 -3.04
CA LYS A 63 16.83 6.41 -2.22
C LYS A 63 16.48 7.89 -2.06
N LYS A 64 16.14 8.60 -3.14
CA LYS A 64 15.79 10.02 -3.12
C LYS A 64 14.61 10.33 -2.21
N THR A 65 13.64 9.43 -2.16
CA THR A 65 12.41 9.57 -1.37
C THR A 65 12.39 8.66 -0.13
N CYS A 66 13.53 8.15 0.32
CA CYS A 66 13.63 7.24 1.46
C CYS A 66 14.47 7.91 2.60
N PRO A 67 13.86 8.78 3.42
CA PRO A 67 14.59 9.55 4.43
C PRO A 67 15.19 8.68 5.56
N TYR A 68 14.55 7.55 5.86
CA TYR A 68 14.97 6.63 6.92
C TYR A 68 15.61 5.34 6.39
N ARG A 69 16.12 5.36 5.13
CA ARG A 69 16.83 4.20 4.59
C ARG A 69 18.09 3.93 5.39
N THR A 70 18.37 2.66 5.61
CA THR A 70 19.61 2.21 6.22
C THR A 70 20.68 1.94 5.16
N GLU A 71 21.92 1.72 5.58
CA GLU A 71 23.02 1.37 4.68
C GLU A 71 22.74 0.03 4.00
N HIS A 72 22.42 -0.99 4.77
CA HIS A 72 22.08 -2.32 4.29
C HIS A 72 20.90 -2.30 3.30
N CYS A 73 19.82 -1.55 3.62
CA CYS A 73 18.72 -1.33 2.68
C CYS A 73 19.18 -0.65 1.39
N SER A 74 20.14 0.27 1.47
CA SER A 74 20.66 1.02 0.31
C SER A 74 21.51 0.15 -0.59
N GLU A 75 22.33 -0.74 -0.03
CA GLU A 75 23.17 -1.67 -0.78
C GLU A 75 22.35 -2.73 -1.51
N ASN A 76 21.33 -3.27 -0.85
CA ASN A 76 20.46 -4.32 -1.38
C ASN A 76 19.20 -3.81 -2.10
N CYS A 77 19.15 -2.52 -2.46
CA CYS A 77 17.97 -1.90 -3.03
C CYS A 77 17.62 -2.44 -4.42
N TYR A 78 16.67 -3.37 -4.50
CA TYR A 78 16.19 -3.91 -5.78
C TYR A 78 15.57 -2.84 -6.69
N ALA A 79 15.00 -1.79 -6.10
CA ALA A 79 14.38 -0.72 -6.85
C ALA A 79 15.42 0.10 -7.64
N CYS A 80 16.64 0.26 -7.10
CA CYS A 80 17.77 0.86 -7.83
C CYS A 80 18.24 -0.05 -8.98
N LYS A 81 18.22 -1.37 -8.78
CA LYS A 81 18.55 -2.32 -9.86
C LYS A 81 17.52 -2.17 -11.01
N ALA A 82 16.23 -2.05 -10.68
CA ALA A 82 15.17 -1.84 -11.67
C ALA A 82 15.30 -0.48 -12.41
N GLU A 83 15.65 0.60 -11.71
CA GLU A 83 15.88 1.93 -12.32
C GLU A 83 17.02 1.91 -13.33
N LYS A 84 18.06 1.12 -13.07
CA LYS A 84 19.18 0.94 -14.00
C LYS A 84 18.84 0.04 -15.18
N ALA A 85 18.04 -1.02 -14.94
CA ALA A 85 17.73 -2.02 -15.95
C ALA A 85 16.67 -1.56 -16.96
N TYR A 86 15.74 -0.70 -16.53
CA TYR A 86 14.58 -0.29 -17.34
C TYR A 86 14.60 1.23 -17.60
N PRO A 87 14.85 1.69 -18.83
CA PRO A 87 15.04 3.13 -19.13
C PRO A 87 13.87 4.02 -18.72
N ASN A 88 12.64 3.51 -18.81
CA ASN A 88 11.43 4.26 -18.49
C ASN A 88 11.05 4.24 -17.00
N CYS A 89 11.77 3.47 -16.17
CA CYS A 89 11.42 3.26 -14.77
C CYS A 89 11.65 4.52 -13.94
N LEU A 90 12.84 5.08 -13.98
CA LEU A 90 13.18 6.30 -13.23
C LEU A 90 12.38 7.52 -13.72
N PRO A 91 12.27 7.81 -15.03
CA PRO A 91 11.41 8.91 -15.50
C PRO A 91 9.97 8.84 -15.02
N ALA A 92 9.35 7.65 -15.02
CA ALA A 92 7.99 7.47 -14.52
C ALA A 92 7.87 7.73 -13.01
N ARG A 93 8.87 7.33 -12.23
CA ARG A 93 8.93 7.58 -10.78
C ARG A 93 9.16 9.05 -10.45
N GLU A 94 9.99 9.75 -11.24
CA GLU A 94 10.22 11.20 -11.13
C GLU A 94 8.95 11.99 -11.47
N ASP A 95 8.21 11.60 -12.51
CA ASP A 95 6.91 12.19 -12.81
C ASP A 95 5.93 11.98 -11.63
N ASN A 96 5.87 10.77 -11.10
CA ASN A 96 5.07 10.48 -9.93
C ASN A 96 5.43 11.37 -8.74
N LEU A 97 6.72 11.56 -8.47
CA LEU A 97 7.17 12.46 -7.41
C LEU A 97 6.70 13.90 -7.66
N ALA A 98 6.84 14.40 -8.89
CA ALA A 98 6.35 15.73 -9.26
C ALA A 98 4.83 15.88 -9.05
N GLN A 99 4.04 14.83 -9.36
CA GLN A 99 2.59 14.83 -9.12
C GLN A 99 2.25 14.97 -7.63
N THR A 100 3.06 14.42 -6.70
CA THR A 100 2.78 14.52 -5.26
C THR A 100 2.81 15.94 -4.71
N PHE A 101 3.52 16.87 -5.37
CA PHE A 101 3.58 18.28 -4.98
C PHE A 101 2.39 19.12 -5.48
N ARG A 102 1.57 18.58 -6.39
CA ARG A 102 0.42 19.29 -6.90
C ARG A 102 -0.67 19.41 -5.84
N LYS A 103 -1.40 20.52 -5.87
CA LYS A 103 -2.54 20.77 -4.97
C LYS A 103 -3.70 19.79 -5.20
N ASP A 104 -3.84 19.28 -6.43
CA ASP A 104 -4.89 18.36 -6.84
C ASP A 104 -4.50 16.87 -6.70
N PHE A 105 -3.33 16.55 -6.12
CA PHE A 105 -2.83 15.17 -6.01
C PHE A 105 -3.82 14.24 -5.30
N VAL A 106 -4.31 14.63 -4.12
CA VAL A 106 -5.26 13.80 -3.34
C VAL A 106 -6.53 13.53 -4.15
N PHE A 107 -7.11 14.58 -4.71
CA PHE A 107 -8.31 14.49 -5.54
C PHE A 107 -8.10 13.55 -6.73
N ARG A 108 -6.99 13.69 -7.46
CA ARG A 108 -6.67 12.86 -8.62
C ARG A 108 -6.40 11.41 -8.24
N MET A 109 -5.71 11.17 -7.12
CA MET A 109 -5.41 9.82 -6.65
C MET A 109 -6.69 9.09 -6.23
N VAL A 110 -7.57 9.73 -5.44
CA VAL A 110 -8.88 9.17 -5.05
C VAL A 110 -9.64 8.75 -6.31
N ASN A 111 -9.83 9.68 -7.26
CA ASN A 111 -10.58 9.36 -8.49
C ASN A 111 -9.95 8.23 -9.30
N THR A 112 -8.61 8.21 -9.40
CA THR A 112 -7.91 7.15 -10.14
C THR A 112 -8.13 5.78 -9.50
N ILE A 113 -8.10 5.70 -8.16
CA ILE A 113 -8.33 4.45 -7.43
C ILE A 113 -9.78 4.00 -7.61
N GLU A 114 -10.74 4.89 -7.39
CA GLU A 114 -12.17 4.62 -7.51
C GLU A 114 -12.56 4.17 -8.93
N GLU A 115 -12.05 4.86 -9.97
CA GLU A 115 -12.29 4.47 -11.36
C GLU A 115 -11.76 3.06 -11.69
N ASN A 116 -10.63 2.66 -11.11
CA ASN A 116 -10.11 1.32 -11.29
C ASN A 116 -10.90 0.28 -10.49
N ALA A 117 -11.28 0.60 -9.24
CA ALA A 117 -12.09 -0.28 -8.42
C ALA A 117 -13.47 -0.54 -9.05
N GLU A 118 -14.09 0.48 -9.65
CA GLU A 118 -15.35 0.33 -10.40
C GLU A 118 -15.23 -0.58 -11.62
N LYS A 119 -14.10 -0.55 -12.34
CA LYS A 119 -13.85 -1.44 -13.49
C LYS A 119 -13.71 -2.90 -13.06
N TRP A 120 -13.28 -3.14 -11.83
CA TRP A 120 -13.03 -4.48 -11.30
C TRP A 120 -14.16 -4.95 -10.36
N THR A 121 -15.40 -4.85 -10.82
CA THR A 121 -16.61 -5.21 -10.06
C THR A 121 -16.65 -6.66 -9.58
N LYS A 122 -15.87 -7.54 -10.22
CA LYS A 122 -15.75 -8.96 -9.85
C LYS A 122 -14.56 -9.23 -8.94
N ALA A 123 -13.74 -8.23 -8.64
CA ALA A 123 -12.63 -8.38 -7.71
C ALA A 123 -13.17 -8.32 -6.27
N ASP A 124 -12.83 -9.31 -5.47
CA ASP A 124 -13.17 -9.32 -4.05
C ASP A 124 -12.42 -8.22 -3.32
N ARG A 125 -11.22 -7.87 -3.81
CA ARG A 125 -10.35 -6.87 -3.22
C ARG A 125 -9.51 -6.11 -4.23
N VAL A 126 -9.35 -4.81 -3.99
CA VAL A 126 -8.38 -3.95 -4.68
C VAL A 126 -7.34 -3.51 -3.67
N VAL A 127 -6.09 -3.87 -3.88
CA VAL A 127 -4.97 -3.51 -3.02
C VAL A 127 -4.18 -2.37 -3.66
N VAL A 128 -4.14 -1.25 -2.98
CA VAL A 128 -3.29 -0.11 -3.35
C VAL A 128 -1.97 -0.25 -2.61
N ARG A 129 -0.94 -0.75 -3.31
CA ARG A 129 0.40 -0.85 -2.78
C ARG A 129 1.14 0.46 -2.92
N ILE A 130 1.38 1.10 -1.78
CA ILE A 130 2.11 2.36 -1.72
C ILE A 130 3.59 2.00 -1.56
N HIS A 131 4.38 2.32 -2.58
CA HIS A 131 5.82 2.13 -2.66
C HIS A 131 6.31 0.67 -2.74
N GLU A 132 6.46 0.15 -3.96
CA GLU A 132 7.47 -0.88 -4.22
C GLU A 132 8.87 -0.25 -4.29
N SER A 133 8.92 1.04 -4.61
CA SER A 133 10.12 1.86 -4.70
C SER A 133 9.86 3.23 -4.11
N GLY A 134 10.83 3.76 -3.38
CA GLY A 134 10.67 4.97 -2.58
C GLY A 134 10.03 4.69 -1.22
N ASP A 135 9.76 5.75 -0.47
CA ASP A 135 9.09 5.70 0.83
C ASP A 135 8.35 7.04 1.06
N PHE A 136 7.66 7.17 2.19
CA PHE A 136 7.10 8.46 2.59
C PHE A 136 8.23 9.44 2.91
N TYR A 137 8.40 10.43 2.05
CA TYR A 137 9.52 11.38 2.13
C TYR A 137 9.23 12.58 3.04
N SER A 138 7.98 12.76 3.48
CA SER A 138 7.60 13.83 4.41
C SER A 138 6.31 13.51 5.18
N PRO A 139 6.09 14.12 6.36
CA PRO A 139 4.84 13.97 7.12
C PRO A 139 3.61 14.41 6.33
N VAL A 140 3.72 15.51 5.56
CA VAL A 140 2.64 16.04 4.72
C VAL A 140 2.25 15.03 3.63
N TYR A 141 3.22 14.32 3.05
CA TYR A 141 2.94 13.30 2.05
C TYR A 141 2.27 12.05 2.67
N ALA A 142 2.67 11.66 3.89
CA ALA A 142 1.99 10.62 4.64
C ALA A 142 0.52 11.01 4.92
N ASP A 143 0.26 12.26 5.33
CA ASP A 143 -1.10 12.76 5.57
C ASP A 143 -1.97 12.74 4.32
N LYS A 144 -1.41 13.05 3.15
CA LYS A 144 -2.14 12.93 1.88
C LYS A 144 -2.64 11.51 1.65
N TRP A 145 -1.82 10.49 1.94
CA TRP A 145 -2.22 9.09 1.78
C TRP A 145 -3.26 8.64 2.80
N LEU A 146 -3.17 9.08 4.06
CA LEU A 146 -4.22 8.83 5.05
C LEU A 146 -5.54 9.47 4.65
N MET A 147 -5.50 10.70 4.11
CA MET A 147 -6.69 11.39 3.57
C MET A 147 -7.29 10.63 2.38
N ILE A 148 -6.46 10.15 1.44
CA ILE A 148 -6.91 9.35 0.29
C ILE A 148 -7.63 8.09 0.78
N ALA A 149 -7.05 7.36 1.72
CA ALA A 149 -7.61 6.12 2.24
C ALA A 149 -8.97 6.36 2.93
N ARG A 150 -9.08 7.40 3.76
CA ARG A 150 -10.36 7.78 4.39
C ARG A 150 -11.42 8.16 3.36
N THR A 151 -11.05 8.94 2.35
CA THR A 151 -11.98 9.39 1.33
C THR A 151 -12.54 8.21 0.54
N VAL A 152 -11.67 7.29 0.09
CA VAL A 152 -12.07 6.09 -0.66
C VAL A 152 -13.01 5.21 0.18
N ALA A 153 -12.73 5.02 1.48
CA ALA A 153 -13.62 4.28 2.37
C ALA A 153 -14.97 4.99 2.57
N ASN A 154 -14.96 6.30 2.81
CA ASN A 154 -16.19 7.10 3.00
C ASN A 154 -17.05 7.16 1.73
N ASP A 155 -16.45 7.04 0.55
CA ASP A 155 -17.14 6.98 -0.74
C ASP A 155 -17.70 5.56 -1.04
N GLY A 156 -17.55 4.60 -0.10
CA GLY A 156 -18.19 3.29 -0.13
C GLY A 156 -17.39 2.18 -0.81
N PHE A 157 -16.09 2.40 -1.06
CA PHE A 157 -15.19 1.39 -1.63
C PHE A 157 -14.55 0.52 -0.53
N ASP A 158 -15.38 -0.22 0.23
CA ASP A 158 -14.96 -1.04 1.36
C ASP A 158 -13.99 -2.18 0.98
N ASN A 159 -13.96 -2.55 -0.29
CA ASN A 159 -13.06 -3.58 -0.81
C ASN A 159 -11.67 -3.04 -1.19
N VAL A 160 -11.43 -1.74 -1.04
CA VAL A 160 -10.12 -1.13 -1.30
C VAL A 160 -9.28 -1.10 -0.03
N VAL A 161 -8.11 -1.72 -0.07
CA VAL A 161 -7.14 -1.75 1.02
C VAL A 161 -5.85 -1.10 0.56
N PHE A 162 -5.33 -0.22 1.39
CA PHE A 162 -4.01 0.39 1.20
C PHE A 162 -2.98 -0.38 2.01
N MET A 163 -1.82 -0.63 1.43
CA MET A 163 -0.70 -1.24 2.14
C MET A 163 0.62 -0.55 1.82
N ALA A 164 1.46 -0.42 2.82
CA ALA A 164 2.79 0.14 2.68
C ALA A 164 3.80 -0.60 3.55
N TYR A 165 4.97 -0.88 2.99
CA TYR A 165 6.17 -1.19 3.75
C TYR A 165 6.94 0.11 3.94
N THR A 166 7.24 0.51 5.18
CA THR A 166 7.88 1.80 5.42
C THR A 166 8.87 1.76 6.57
N LYS A 167 9.94 2.53 6.42
CA LYS A 167 10.85 2.92 7.51
C LYS A 167 10.49 4.29 8.08
N SER A 168 9.61 5.03 7.41
CA SER A 168 9.21 6.40 7.78
C SER A 168 8.17 6.41 8.91
N LEU A 169 8.32 5.53 9.91
CA LEU A 169 7.41 5.38 11.05
C LEU A 169 7.15 6.68 11.82
N PRO A 170 8.13 7.59 12.02
CA PRO A 170 7.90 8.85 12.70
C PRO A 170 6.80 9.71 12.06
N TYR A 171 6.54 9.54 10.77
CA TYR A 171 5.49 10.30 10.06
C TYR A 171 4.07 9.80 10.34
N PHE A 172 3.93 8.67 11.03
CA PHE A 172 2.65 8.08 11.42
C PHE A 172 2.40 8.11 12.93
N GLU A 173 3.38 8.56 13.71
CA GLU A 173 3.24 8.61 15.17
C GLU A 173 2.14 9.59 15.58
N GLY A 174 1.25 9.14 16.48
CA GLY A 174 0.13 9.92 16.99
C GLY A 174 -0.98 10.19 15.96
N LYS A 175 -0.90 9.61 14.75
CA LYS A 175 -1.94 9.80 13.73
C LYS A 175 -3.01 8.72 13.82
N ASP A 176 -4.24 9.12 13.55
CA ASP A 176 -5.36 8.22 13.36
C ASP A 176 -5.23 7.51 11.99
N ILE A 177 -4.91 6.21 12.02
CA ILE A 177 -4.70 5.38 10.82
C ILE A 177 -6.04 4.74 10.42
N PRO A 178 -6.57 4.99 9.21
CA PRO A 178 -7.81 4.36 8.77
C PRO A 178 -7.71 2.84 8.75
N ALA A 179 -8.80 2.14 9.08
CA ALA A 179 -8.82 0.67 9.16
C ALA A 179 -8.43 -0.02 7.85
N ASN A 180 -8.69 0.63 6.71
CA ASN A 180 -8.31 0.15 5.37
C ASN A 180 -6.85 0.50 4.99
N PHE A 181 -6.05 1.08 5.89
CA PHE A 181 -4.64 1.43 5.65
C PHE A 181 -3.72 0.57 6.50
N LYS A 182 -3.01 -0.35 5.87
CA LYS A 182 -2.13 -1.32 6.53
C LYS A 182 -0.68 -0.89 6.41
N ILE A 183 -0.04 -0.63 7.54
CA ILE A 183 1.39 -0.30 7.65
C ILE A 183 2.13 -1.54 8.13
N ARG A 184 3.20 -1.91 7.42
CA ARG A 184 4.21 -2.83 7.92
C ARG A 184 5.52 -2.08 8.09
N ALA A 185 6.02 -2.07 9.32
CA ALA A 185 7.32 -1.49 9.61
C ALA A 185 8.41 -2.31 8.91
N SER A 186 9.15 -1.68 8.03
CA SER A 186 10.28 -2.33 7.32
C SER A 186 11.54 -2.20 8.16
N ILE A 187 11.93 -3.28 8.85
CA ILE A 187 13.06 -3.29 9.78
C ILE A 187 14.18 -4.15 9.18
N TRP A 188 15.41 -3.66 9.29
CA TRP A 188 16.64 -4.35 8.93
C TRP A 188 17.55 -4.42 10.15
N ASP A 189 18.59 -5.21 10.11
CA ASP A 189 19.55 -5.39 11.21
C ASP A 189 20.28 -4.10 11.62
N ASP A 190 20.51 -3.19 10.66
CA ASP A 190 21.12 -1.88 10.85
C ASP A 190 20.08 -0.75 11.11
N THR A 191 18.82 -1.09 11.38
CA THR A 191 17.79 -0.12 11.72
C THR A 191 18.07 0.50 13.08
N LYS A 192 17.99 1.83 13.16
CA LYS A 192 18.23 2.58 14.41
C LYS A 192 17.31 2.13 15.54
N PRO A 193 17.82 2.03 16.79
CA PRO A 193 17.05 1.53 17.93
C PRO A 193 15.71 2.25 18.16
N GLU A 194 15.66 3.56 17.96
CA GLU A 194 14.40 4.32 18.10
C GLU A 194 13.34 3.90 17.09
N LEU A 195 13.72 3.57 15.86
CA LEU A 195 12.78 3.07 14.86
C LEU A 195 12.35 1.62 15.13
N VAL A 196 13.26 0.81 15.68
CA VAL A 196 12.93 -0.54 16.16
C VAL A 196 11.92 -0.46 17.30
N ALA A 197 12.10 0.44 18.27
CA ALA A 197 11.14 0.64 19.35
C ALA A 197 9.77 1.10 18.81
N MET A 198 9.73 2.03 17.85
CA MET A 198 8.49 2.47 17.20
C MET A 198 7.79 1.35 16.43
N SER A 199 8.54 0.44 15.82
CA SER A 199 8.01 -0.66 15.02
C SER A 199 7.14 -1.63 15.83
N GLN A 200 7.30 -1.71 17.14
CA GLN A 200 6.50 -2.57 18.02
C GLN A 200 4.99 -2.28 17.97
N LYS A 201 4.60 -1.07 17.53
CA LYS A 201 3.20 -0.65 17.33
C LYS A 201 2.59 -1.17 16.02
N TYR A 202 3.39 -1.74 15.12
CA TYR A 202 3.00 -2.15 13.77
C TYR A 202 3.27 -3.63 13.53
N ASN A 203 2.69 -4.16 12.47
CA ASN A 203 3.14 -5.42 11.90
C ASN A 203 4.49 -5.19 11.18
N ILE A 204 5.40 -6.15 11.28
CA ILE A 204 6.80 -6.01 10.85
C ILE A 204 7.02 -6.77 9.54
N TYR A 205 7.85 -6.20 8.67
CA TYR A 205 8.44 -6.85 7.52
C TYR A 205 9.96 -6.70 7.59
N THR A 206 10.66 -7.79 7.39
CA THR A 206 12.12 -7.82 7.36
C THR A 206 12.64 -8.78 6.28
N ALA A 207 13.93 -8.74 6.00
CA ALA A 207 14.58 -9.65 5.08
C ALA A 207 15.88 -10.16 5.70
N TYR A 208 16.10 -11.47 5.59
CA TYR A 208 17.28 -12.16 6.10
C TYR A 208 17.82 -13.16 5.08
N ASP A 209 19.06 -13.60 5.26
CA ASP A 209 19.62 -14.72 4.52
C ASP A 209 18.94 -16.04 4.91
N ARG A 210 19.10 -17.06 4.08
CA ARG A 210 18.50 -18.38 4.30
C ARG A 210 18.90 -19.00 5.63
N ALA A 211 20.17 -18.91 6.01
CA ALA A 211 20.67 -19.50 7.24
C ALA A 211 20.02 -18.89 8.50
N THR A 212 19.81 -17.58 8.49
CA THR A 212 19.09 -16.86 9.56
C THR A 212 17.63 -17.27 9.63
N ILE A 213 16.93 -17.37 8.49
CA ILE A 213 15.54 -17.81 8.43
C ILE A 213 15.39 -19.23 8.99
N ASP A 214 16.27 -20.16 8.59
CA ASP A 214 16.22 -21.54 9.03
C ASP A 214 16.52 -21.68 10.54
N ARG A 215 17.45 -20.87 11.07
CA ARG A 215 17.71 -20.79 12.51
C ARG A 215 16.47 -20.30 13.27
N MET A 216 15.83 -19.23 12.81
CA MET A 216 14.61 -18.69 13.45
C MET A 216 13.47 -19.72 13.47
N LYS A 217 13.32 -20.53 12.41
CA LYS A 217 12.38 -21.66 12.40
C LYS A 217 12.73 -22.72 13.44
N ALA A 218 14.00 -23.07 13.55
CA ALA A 218 14.47 -24.06 14.52
C ALA A 218 14.26 -23.58 15.97
N GLU A 219 14.36 -22.27 16.20
CA GLU A 219 14.11 -21.63 17.49
C GLU A 219 12.59 -21.43 17.78
N GLY A 220 11.71 -21.80 16.86
CA GLY A 220 10.26 -21.70 17.02
C GLY A 220 9.71 -20.26 16.97
N VAL A 221 10.40 -19.35 16.30
CA VAL A 221 9.92 -17.97 16.10
C VAL A 221 8.69 -18.00 15.19
N ASP A 222 7.61 -17.35 15.64
CA ASP A 222 6.38 -17.26 14.87
C ASP A 222 6.48 -16.14 13.81
N PHE A 223 6.49 -16.54 12.54
CA PHE A 223 6.49 -15.63 11.40
C PHE A 223 5.93 -16.26 10.14
N HIS A 224 5.46 -15.44 9.22
CA HIS A 224 5.16 -15.86 7.85
C HIS A 224 6.40 -15.68 6.96
N GLU A 225 6.85 -16.79 6.34
CA GLU A 225 7.90 -16.70 5.33
C GLU A 225 7.31 -16.30 3.98
N CYS A 226 7.71 -15.13 3.49
CA CYS A 226 7.30 -14.64 2.18
C CYS A 226 8.09 -15.34 1.07
N ARG A 227 7.46 -16.30 0.38
CA ARG A 227 8.06 -16.98 -0.80
C ARG A 227 7.93 -16.17 -2.08
N CYS A 228 7.22 -15.04 -2.02
CA CYS A 228 7.03 -14.15 -3.16
C CYS A 228 6.39 -14.80 -4.41
N GLU A 229 5.59 -15.84 -4.27
CA GLU A 229 5.04 -16.60 -5.40
C GLU A 229 3.70 -16.02 -5.89
N ASP A 230 2.72 -15.88 -5.00
CA ASP A 230 1.38 -15.35 -5.32
C ASP A 230 0.86 -14.47 -4.19
N CYS A 231 1.04 -13.18 -4.35
CA CYS A 231 0.61 -12.20 -3.35
C CYS A 231 -0.91 -12.15 -3.18
N GLY A 232 -1.65 -12.42 -4.24
CA GLY A 232 -3.11 -12.33 -4.22
C GLY A 232 -3.76 -13.43 -3.39
N THR A 233 -3.24 -14.63 -3.44
CA THR A 233 -3.69 -15.78 -2.65
C THR A 233 -3.13 -15.73 -1.22
N CYS A 234 -1.85 -15.35 -1.06
CA CYS A 234 -1.17 -15.27 0.23
C CYS A 234 -1.82 -14.27 1.19
N ASN A 235 -2.17 -13.08 0.72
CA ASN A 235 -2.80 -11.94 1.41
C ASN A 235 -2.16 -11.45 2.74
N GLU A 236 -1.10 -12.04 3.23
CA GLU A 236 -0.47 -11.75 4.52
C GLU A 236 -0.02 -10.29 4.71
N CYS A 237 0.40 -9.63 3.62
CA CYS A 237 0.93 -8.28 3.67
C CYS A 237 -0.09 -7.21 4.05
N TRP A 238 -1.38 -7.46 3.82
CA TRP A 238 -2.49 -6.56 4.16
C TRP A 238 -3.53 -7.20 5.09
N SER A 239 -3.25 -8.39 5.59
CA SER A 239 -3.98 -9.02 6.70
C SER A 239 -3.27 -8.75 8.03
N ASP A 240 -3.93 -9.09 9.11
CA ASP A 240 -3.35 -9.02 10.46
C ASP A 240 -3.06 -10.42 11.02
N ASN A 241 -2.95 -11.46 10.15
CA ASN A 241 -2.75 -12.86 10.56
C ASN A 241 -1.39 -13.07 11.23
N HIS A 242 -0.32 -12.51 10.65
CA HIS A 242 1.02 -12.61 11.23
C HIS A 242 1.59 -11.22 11.51
N LYS A 243 2.13 -11.08 12.73
CA LYS A 243 2.81 -9.84 13.14
C LYS A 243 4.13 -9.65 12.40
N LEU A 244 4.84 -10.73 12.09
CA LEU A 244 6.15 -10.73 11.45
C LEU A 244 6.09 -11.45 10.10
N ILE A 245 6.54 -10.78 9.05
CA ILE A 245 6.79 -11.38 7.74
C ILE A 245 8.27 -11.28 7.43
N ILE A 246 8.86 -12.40 7.02
CA ILE A 246 10.28 -12.48 6.64
C ILE A 246 10.39 -12.87 5.17
N CYS A 247 11.19 -12.14 4.42
CA CYS A 247 11.56 -12.46 3.04
C CYS A 247 13.04 -12.83 2.98
N GLU A 248 13.41 -13.72 2.08
CA GLU A 248 14.82 -13.99 1.79
C GLU A 248 15.44 -12.83 0.98
N ILE A 249 16.68 -12.47 1.31
CA ILE A 249 17.49 -11.49 0.56
C ILE A 249 17.92 -12.15 -0.75
N HIS A 250 17.71 -11.46 -1.89
CA HIS A 250 18.06 -11.92 -3.25
C HIS A 250 19.23 -11.13 -3.85
#